data_c13003cec25de40fe14d74496dac8956
#
_entry.id   c13003cec25de40fe14d74496dac8956
#
_cell.length_a   1.000
_cell.length_b   1.000
_cell.length_c   1.000
_cell.angle_alpha   90.00
_cell.angle_beta   90.00
_cell.angle_gamma   90.00
#
_symmetry.space_group_name_H-M   'P 1'
#
loop_
_entity.id
_entity.type
_entity.pdbx_description
1 polymer ?
#
loop_
_entity_poly.entity_id
_entity_poly.type
_entity_poly.pdbx_seq_one_letter_code
_entity_poly.pdbx_strand_id
1 'polypeptide(L)'
;MIKRIISDGLKEIVSLKEQILLETTAKIQSIEEKREEKVIQGYYDGYAKGIIDVMDNFIPLISLLSSELEKNRINMINDLKSILLKSSEEVEVFIKIFESWVTKLPSISGPLNLYIPTSFKDKSIEVESYFVDKSIWNVHISYHDDKRFVFFTDQFIAEFSPQEFVDNCEQYLISNHCFSPDKVNEICEHARHYLVERMCEIDSLAMNNSDLTTPEDL
;
A
#
# COMPACT_ATOMS: atom_id res chain seq x y z
N MET A 1 -79.85 -47.77 -29.08
CA MET A 1 -78.62 -47.34 -29.83
C MET A 1 -78.19 -45.91 -29.50
N ILE A 2 -79.03 -44.91 -29.58
CA ILE A 2 -78.70 -43.48 -29.38
C ILE A 2 -78.19 -43.18 -27.98
N LYS A 3 -78.70 -43.71 -26.87
CA LYS A 3 -78.26 -43.53 -25.50
C LYS A 3 -76.80 -43.99 -25.26
N ARG A 4 -76.34 -45.00 -25.98
CA ARG A 4 -75.01 -45.54 -25.85
C ARG A 4 -73.97 -44.63 -26.51
N ILE A 5 -74.28 -44.07 -27.66
CA ILE A 5 -73.44 -43.13 -28.40
C ILE A 5 -73.26 -41.83 -27.61
N ILE A 6 -74.33 -41.34 -26.97
CA ILE A 6 -74.22 -40.11 -26.11
C ILE A 6 -73.39 -40.37 -24.85
N SER A 7 -73.53 -41.56 -24.24
CA SER A 7 -72.75 -41.94 -23.06
C SER A 7 -71.24 -42.09 -23.38
N ASP A 8 -70.91 -42.66 -24.52
CA ASP A 8 -69.50 -42.84 -24.92
C ASP A 8 -68.89 -41.52 -25.35
N GLY A 9 -69.60 -40.64 -26.03
CA GLY A 9 -69.13 -39.27 -26.34
C GLY A 9 -68.97 -38.42 -25.12
N LEU A 10 -69.81 -38.54 -24.07
CA LEU A 10 -69.66 -37.85 -22.81
C LEU A 10 -68.38 -38.32 -22.04
N LYS A 11 -68.10 -39.62 -22.04
CA LYS A 11 -66.83 -40.15 -21.42
C LYS A 11 -65.62 -39.67 -22.14
N GLU A 12 -65.64 -39.59 -23.44
CA GLU A 12 -64.55 -39.09 -24.27
C GLU A 12 -64.23 -37.58 -23.96
N ILE A 13 -65.32 -36.79 -23.85
CA ILE A 13 -65.15 -35.34 -23.47
C ILE A 13 -64.58 -35.17 -22.05
N VAL A 14 -65.03 -35.99 -21.09
CA VAL A 14 -64.52 -35.97 -19.72
C VAL A 14 -63.02 -36.36 -19.69
N SER A 15 -62.67 -37.45 -20.40
CA SER A 15 -61.25 -37.87 -20.50
C SER A 15 -60.35 -36.81 -21.16
N LEU A 16 -60.85 -36.19 -22.24
CA LEU A 16 -60.11 -35.11 -22.91
C LEU A 16 -59.95 -33.88 -22.01
N LYS A 17 -60.98 -33.55 -21.24
CA LYS A 17 -60.87 -32.43 -20.24
C LYS A 17 -59.88 -32.72 -19.15
N GLU A 18 -59.84 -33.94 -18.62
CA GLU A 18 -58.89 -34.36 -17.63
C GLU A 18 -57.46 -34.32 -18.19
N GLN A 19 -57.24 -34.77 -19.41
CA GLN A 19 -55.96 -34.75 -20.09
C GLN A 19 -55.43 -33.30 -20.31
N ILE A 20 -56.29 -32.39 -20.79
CA ILE A 20 -55.98 -30.97 -20.95
C ILE A 20 -55.67 -30.33 -19.63
N LEU A 21 -56.34 -30.68 -18.54
CA LEU A 21 -56.14 -30.15 -17.22
C LEU A 21 -54.78 -30.60 -16.69
N LEU A 22 -54.40 -31.87 -16.84
CA LEU A 22 -53.09 -32.41 -16.47
C LEU A 22 -51.96 -31.74 -17.25
N GLU A 23 -52.06 -31.62 -18.57
CA GLU A 23 -51.10 -30.98 -19.41
C GLU A 23 -50.89 -29.47 -19.05
N THR A 24 -52.01 -28.80 -18.76
CA THR A 24 -51.98 -27.38 -18.38
C THR A 24 -51.32 -27.19 -17.04
N THR A 25 -51.62 -28.04 -16.05
CA THR A 25 -50.99 -28.00 -14.72
C THR A 25 -49.50 -28.28 -14.81
N ALA A 26 -49.09 -29.30 -15.57
CA ALA A 26 -47.65 -29.60 -15.78
C ALA A 26 -46.90 -28.44 -16.47
N LYS A 27 -47.53 -27.79 -17.45
CA LYS A 27 -46.96 -26.60 -18.10
C LYS A 27 -46.84 -25.41 -17.15
N ILE A 28 -47.82 -25.14 -16.33
CA ILE A 28 -47.76 -24.06 -15.32
C ILE A 28 -46.63 -24.33 -14.35
N GLN A 29 -46.51 -25.55 -13.84
CA GLN A 29 -45.45 -25.93 -12.92
C GLN A 29 -44.06 -25.75 -13.55
N SER A 30 -43.86 -26.20 -14.79
CA SER A 30 -42.59 -26.02 -15.51
C SER A 30 -42.26 -24.54 -15.79
N ILE A 31 -43.25 -23.68 -15.93
CA ILE A 31 -43.06 -22.24 -16.11
C ILE A 31 -42.66 -21.59 -14.78
N GLU A 32 -43.27 -22.01 -13.66
CA GLU A 32 -42.92 -21.53 -12.34
C GLU A 32 -41.48 -21.91 -11.95
N GLU A 33 -41.11 -23.18 -12.15
CA GLU A 33 -39.71 -23.64 -11.93
C GLU A 33 -38.71 -22.84 -12.73
N LYS A 34 -38.95 -22.67 -14.03
CA LYS A 34 -38.06 -21.83 -14.88
C LYS A 34 -38.02 -20.35 -14.49
N ARG A 35 -39.10 -19.85 -13.92
CA ARG A 35 -39.15 -18.48 -13.41
C ARG A 35 -38.32 -18.35 -12.16
N GLU A 36 -38.40 -19.29 -11.24
CA GLU A 36 -37.57 -19.30 -10.01
C GLU A 36 -36.10 -19.44 -10.34
N GLU A 37 -35.72 -20.36 -11.24
CA GLU A 37 -34.34 -20.49 -11.72
C GLU A 37 -33.80 -19.17 -12.29
N LYS A 38 -34.58 -18.50 -13.15
CA LYS A 38 -34.19 -17.23 -13.74
C LYS A 38 -34.06 -16.09 -12.71
N VAL A 39 -34.88 -16.07 -11.67
CA VAL A 39 -34.81 -15.09 -10.60
C VAL A 39 -33.53 -15.31 -9.79
N ILE A 40 -33.23 -16.56 -9.44
CA ILE A 40 -32.05 -16.96 -8.72
C ILE A 40 -30.79 -16.60 -9.54
N GLN A 41 -30.75 -17.01 -10.80
CA GLN A 41 -29.63 -16.68 -11.70
C GLN A 41 -29.44 -15.17 -11.86
N GLY A 42 -30.54 -14.41 -12.06
CA GLY A 42 -30.46 -12.95 -12.16
C GLY A 42 -29.97 -12.28 -10.88
N TYR A 43 -30.23 -12.85 -9.71
CA TYR A 43 -29.70 -12.40 -8.45
C TYR A 43 -28.17 -12.62 -8.36
N TYR A 44 -27.69 -13.81 -8.72
CA TYR A 44 -26.26 -14.12 -8.72
C TYR A 44 -25.50 -13.30 -9.75
N ASP A 45 -26.01 -13.17 -10.97
CA ASP A 45 -25.41 -12.35 -12.02
C ASP A 45 -25.31 -10.87 -11.59
N GLY A 46 -26.36 -10.35 -10.96
CA GLY A 46 -26.39 -8.99 -10.44
C GLY A 46 -25.39 -8.78 -9.31
N TYR A 47 -25.28 -9.73 -8.40
CA TYR A 47 -24.31 -9.69 -7.30
C TYR A 47 -22.87 -9.78 -7.80
N ALA A 48 -22.57 -10.72 -8.69
CA ALA A 48 -21.26 -10.88 -9.31
C ALA A 48 -20.84 -9.62 -10.06
N LYS A 49 -21.75 -9.06 -10.88
CA LYS A 49 -21.49 -7.80 -11.58
C LYS A 49 -21.26 -6.64 -10.63
N GLY A 50 -22.05 -6.55 -9.56
CA GLY A 50 -21.87 -5.51 -8.53
C GLY A 50 -20.49 -5.56 -7.86
N ILE A 51 -19.99 -6.76 -7.54
CA ILE A 51 -18.64 -6.94 -6.98
C ILE A 51 -17.58 -6.50 -7.99
N ILE A 52 -17.70 -6.92 -9.25
CA ILE A 52 -16.74 -6.52 -10.30
C ILE A 52 -16.72 -4.99 -10.46
N ASP A 53 -17.88 -4.36 -10.55
CA ASP A 53 -17.99 -2.91 -10.67
C ASP A 53 -17.36 -2.17 -9.48
N VAL A 54 -17.53 -2.68 -8.26
CA VAL A 54 -16.86 -2.14 -7.07
C VAL A 54 -15.34 -2.29 -7.16
N MET A 55 -14.85 -3.46 -7.56
CA MET A 55 -13.41 -3.72 -7.68
C MET A 55 -12.75 -2.86 -8.76
N ASP A 56 -13.39 -2.71 -9.91
CA ASP A 56 -12.88 -1.89 -11.01
C ASP A 56 -12.75 -0.40 -10.63
N ASN A 57 -13.56 0.07 -9.69
CA ASN A 57 -13.46 1.43 -9.16
C ASN A 57 -12.50 1.55 -7.95
N PHE A 58 -12.43 0.53 -7.11
CA PHE A 58 -11.66 0.56 -5.86
C PHE A 58 -10.15 0.41 -6.11
N ILE A 59 -9.74 -0.45 -7.04
CA ILE A 59 -8.32 -0.67 -7.37
C ILE A 59 -7.65 0.60 -7.89
N PRO A 60 -8.22 1.36 -8.87
CA PRO A 60 -7.66 2.64 -9.30
C PRO A 60 -7.59 3.67 -8.17
N LEU A 61 -8.57 3.70 -7.28
CA LEU A 61 -8.57 4.61 -6.12
C LEU A 61 -7.41 4.33 -5.16
N ILE A 62 -7.16 3.05 -4.84
CA ILE A 62 -6.02 2.66 -3.99
C ILE A 62 -4.70 3.00 -4.67
N SER A 63 -4.58 2.74 -5.97
CA SER A 63 -3.39 3.08 -6.75
C SER A 63 -3.12 4.58 -6.76
N LEU A 64 -4.16 5.40 -6.93
CA LEU A 64 -4.06 6.86 -6.85
C LEU A 64 -3.63 7.32 -5.44
N LEU A 65 -4.25 6.80 -4.40
CA LEU A 65 -3.89 7.09 -3.00
C LEU A 65 -2.44 6.72 -2.69
N SER A 66 -1.98 5.56 -3.14
CA SER A 66 -0.60 5.12 -2.98
C SER A 66 0.38 6.07 -3.69
N SER A 67 0.06 6.49 -4.91
CA SER A 67 0.86 7.45 -5.66
C SER A 67 0.96 8.81 -4.98
N GLU A 68 -0.14 9.34 -4.44
CA GLU A 68 -0.14 10.60 -3.70
C GLU A 68 0.60 10.51 -2.36
N LEU A 69 0.49 9.40 -1.65
CA LEU A 69 1.25 9.15 -0.42
C LEU A 69 2.76 9.11 -0.70
N GLU A 70 3.17 8.45 -1.79
CA GLU A 70 4.57 8.38 -2.18
C GLU A 70 5.12 9.76 -2.58
N LYS A 71 4.36 10.54 -3.32
CA LYS A 71 4.72 11.92 -3.68
C LYS A 71 4.88 12.81 -2.44
N ASN A 72 3.96 12.71 -1.49
CA ASN A 72 4.04 13.45 -0.24
C ASN A 72 5.25 13.01 0.60
N ARG A 73 5.58 11.73 0.61
CA ARG A 73 6.77 11.19 1.25
C ARG A 73 8.06 11.77 0.65
N ILE A 74 8.17 11.77 -0.67
CA ILE A 74 9.32 12.35 -1.38
C ILE A 74 9.46 13.83 -1.06
N ASN A 75 8.38 14.59 -1.07
CA ASN A 75 8.40 16.01 -0.72
C ASN A 75 8.87 16.22 0.72
N MET A 76 8.36 15.43 1.67
CA MET A 76 8.77 15.51 3.07
C MET A 76 10.25 15.16 3.28
N ILE A 77 10.78 14.17 2.56
CA ILE A 77 12.21 13.83 2.58
C ILE A 77 13.05 15.01 2.04
N ASN A 78 12.63 15.62 0.93
CA ASN A 78 13.33 16.78 0.36
C ASN A 78 13.31 17.98 1.31
N ASP A 79 12.21 18.24 1.98
CA ASP A 79 12.10 19.32 2.98
C ASP A 79 13.01 19.03 4.18
N LEU A 80 13.04 17.79 4.69
CA LEU A 80 13.95 17.37 5.75
C LEU A 80 15.43 17.52 5.33
N LYS A 81 15.79 17.13 4.11
CA LYS A 81 17.13 17.35 3.55
C LYS A 81 17.51 18.82 3.58
N SER A 82 16.63 19.67 3.11
CA SER A 82 16.86 21.12 3.08
C SER A 82 17.06 21.70 4.49
N ILE A 83 16.24 21.26 5.46
CA ILE A 83 16.37 21.68 6.87
C ILE A 83 17.69 21.19 7.47
N LEU A 84 18.05 19.92 7.28
CA LEU A 84 19.28 19.35 7.83
C LEU A 84 20.52 20.02 7.24
N LEU A 85 20.55 20.28 5.93
CA LEU A 85 21.66 20.98 5.29
C LEU A 85 21.80 22.41 5.82
N LYS A 86 20.71 23.15 5.93
CA LYS A 86 20.74 24.49 6.54
C LYS A 86 21.19 24.47 7.99
N SER A 87 20.67 23.51 8.77
CA SER A 87 21.07 23.37 10.17
C SER A 87 22.57 23.06 10.33
N SER A 88 23.15 22.31 9.40
CA SER A 88 24.59 21.99 9.43
C SER A 88 25.50 23.20 9.17
N GLU A 89 24.94 24.29 8.65
CA GLU A 89 25.65 25.58 8.46
C GLU A 89 25.57 26.48 9.70
N GLU A 90 24.87 26.05 10.77
CA GLU A 90 24.79 26.77 12.03
C GLU A 90 25.96 26.39 12.95
N VAL A 91 26.58 27.42 13.59
CA VAL A 91 27.74 27.23 14.46
C VAL A 91 27.43 26.32 15.65
N GLU A 92 26.24 26.45 16.22
CA GLU A 92 25.83 25.63 17.35
C GLU A 92 25.75 24.13 16.99
N VAL A 93 25.27 23.81 15.81
CA VAL A 93 25.19 22.42 15.31
C VAL A 93 26.58 21.86 15.07
N PHE A 94 27.45 22.65 14.44
CA PHE A 94 28.85 22.32 14.25
C PHE A 94 29.54 22.01 15.59
N ILE A 95 29.37 22.88 16.59
CA ILE A 95 29.92 22.69 17.93
C ILE A 95 29.42 21.39 18.56
N LYS A 96 28.15 21.07 18.44
CA LYS A 96 27.56 19.81 18.97
C LYS A 96 28.12 18.57 18.31
N ILE A 97 28.32 18.60 17.00
CA ILE A 97 28.97 17.52 16.26
C ILE A 97 30.40 17.34 16.75
N PHE A 98 31.14 18.45 16.90
CA PHE A 98 32.51 18.45 17.41
C PHE A 98 32.55 17.87 18.84
N GLU A 99 31.73 18.34 19.77
CA GLU A 99 31.63 17.81 21.14
C GLU A 99 31.37 16.32 21.18
N SER A 100 30.37 15.88 20.41
CA SER A 100 30.03 14.46 20.32
C SER A 100 31.17 13.60 19.79
N TRP A 101 31.97 14.16 18.93
CA TRP A 101 33.08 13.45 18.34
C TRP A 101 34.26 13.38 19.32
N VAL A 102 34.62 14.51 19.93
CA VAL A 102 35.71 14.61 20.91
C VAL A 102 35.46 13.71 22.13
N THR A 103 34.22 13.59 22.59
CA THR A 103 33.86 12.71 23.73
C THR A 103 34.08 11.22 23.45
N LYS A 104 34.14 10.83 22.19
CA LYS A 104 34.39 9.44 21.77
C LYS A 104 35.85 9.10 21.56
N LEU A 105 36.73 10.12 21.58
CA LEU A 105 38.14 9.91 21.41
C LEU A 105 38.81 9.50 22.76
N PRO A 106 39.73 8.55 22.72
CA PRO A 106 40.63 8.35 23.82
C PRO A 106 41.46 9.66 24.03
N SER A 107 42.01 9.89 25.21
CA SER A 107 42.73 11.12 25.59
C SER A 107 43.50 11.74 24.44
N ILE A 108 43.12 12.96 24.05
CA ILE A 108 43.83 13.71 23.00
C ILE A 108 45.09 14.28 23.60
N SER A 109 46.25 13.90 23.07
CA SER A 109 47.53 14.49 23.37
C SER A 109 48.03 15.22 22.13
N GLY A 110 48.23 16.53 22.22
CA GLY A 110 48.77 17.35 21.13
C GLY A 110 47.80 18.40 20.58
N PRO A 111 48.22 19.17 19.57
CA PRO A 111 47.39 20.20 18.95
C PRO A 111 46.28 19.56 18.13
N LEU A 112 45.09 20.13 18.20
CA LEU A 112 43.96 19.78 17.37
C LEU A 112 43.90 20.72 16.16
N ASN A 113 43.97 20.18 14.99
CA ASN A 113 43.83 20.94 13.76
C ASN A 113 42.40 20.75 13.20
N LEU A 114 41.77 21.88 12.89
CA LEU A 114 40.39 21.95 12.47
C LEU A 114 40.32 22.63 11.12
N TYR A 115 39.88 21.90 10.10
CA TYR A 115 39.58 22.46 8.79
C TYR A 115 38.08 22.63 8.65
N ILE A 116 37.68 23.88 8.45
CA ILE A 116 36.28 24.31 8.39
C ILE A 116 35.97 24.86 7.00
N PRO A 117 34.79 24.62 6.43
CA PRO A 117 34.35 25.24 5.18
C PRO A 117 34.47 26.77 5.20
N THR A 118 34.90 27.38 4.11
CA THR A 118 34.95 28.82 3.92
C THR A 118 33.63 29.54 4.18
N SER A 119 32.51 28.85 4.05
CA SER A 119 31.17 29.38 4.40
C SER A 119 31.02 29.77 5.88
N PHE A 120 31.88 29.24 6.76
CA PHE A 120 31.92 29.58 8.20
C PHE A 120 32.83 30.76 8.52
N LYS A 121 33.52 31.35 7.53
CA LYS A 121 34.49 32.42 7.76
C LYS A 121 33.84 33.66 8.37
N ASP A 122 32.61 33.98 8.00
CA ASP A 122 31.85 35.10 8.55
C ASP A 122 31.46 34.88 10.02
N LYS A 123 31.41 33.62 10.46
CA LYS A 123 31.09 33.17 11.83
C LYS A 123 32.38 32.80 12.62
N SER A 124 33.56 33.16 12.12
CA SER A 124 34.86 32.76 12.72
C SER A 124 35.00 33.18 14.18
N ILE A 125 34.51 34.37 14.53
CA ILE A 125 34.58 34.90 15.90
C ILE A 125 33.78 34.01 16.87
N GLU A 126 32.60 33.52 16.46
CA GLU A 126 31.79 32.62 17.30
C GLU A 126 32.46 31.27 17.49
N VAL A 127 33.02 30.72 16.42
CA VAL A 127 33.77 29.45 16.45
C VAL A 127 35.01 29.57 17.33
N GLU A 128 35.81 30.61 17.14
CA GLU A 128 37.03 30.83 17.91
C GLU A 128 36.74 31.07 19.39
N SER A 129 35.70 31.89 19.72
CA SER A 129 35.32 32.17 21.10
C SER A 129 34.96 30.90 21.87
N TYR A 130 34.30 29.97 21.24
CA TYR A 130 33.94 28.68 21.85
C TYR A 130 35.19 27.90 22.29
N PHE A 131 36.24 27.87 21.46
CA PHE A 131 37.47 27.13 21.77
C PHE A 131 38.35 27.87 22.80
N VAL A 132 38.36 29.19 22.79
CA VAL A 132 39.07 30.00 23.77
C VAL A 132 38.49 29.86 25.18
N ASP A 133 37.14 29.88 25.29
CA ASP A 133 36.46 29.79 26.60
C ASP A 133 36.70 28.43 27.28
N LYS A 134 36.84 27.36 26.53
CA LYS A 134 37.04 26.02 27.09
C LYS A 134 38.50 25.70 27.46
N SER A 135 39.48 26.51 27.06
CA SER A 135 40.95 26.46 27.41
C SER A 135 41.60 25.05 27.45
N ILE A 136 40.97 24.03 26.96
CA ILE A 136 41.38 22.64 27.11
C ILE A 136 42.23 22.17 25.92
N TRP A 137 42.19 22.91 24.80
CA TRP A 137 42.74 22.45 23.54
C TRP A 137 43.55 23.52 22.85
N ASN A 138 44.77 23.18 22.41
CA ASN A 138 45.50 24.01 21.47
C ASN A 138 44.93 23.76 20.07
N VAL A 139 43.88 24.54 19.68
CA VAL A 139 43.15 24.35 18.44
C VAL A 139 43.67 25.28 17.36
N HIS A 140 44.07 24.72 16.23
CA HIS A 140 44.43 25.47 15.03
C HIS A 140 43.30 25.39 14.02
N ILE A 141 42.63 26.50 13.74
CA ILE A 141 41.53 26.60 12.78
C ILE A 141 42.09 27.07 11.44
N SER A 142 41.74 26.34 10.39
CA SER A 142 42.02 26.64 9.00
C SER A 142 40.77 26.53 8.16
N TYR A 143 40.67 27.37 7.13
CA TYR A 143 39.48 27.36 6.23
C TYR A 143 39.86 26.78 4.88
N HIS A 144 38.93 26.01 4.28
CA HIS A 144 39.08 25.43 2.96
C HIS A 144 37.78 25.51 2.14
N ASP A 145 37.87 25.35 0.83
CA ASP A 145 36.73 25.51 -0.08
C ASP A 145 35.82 24.29 -0.16
N ASP A 146 36.20 23.17 0.43
CA ASP A 146 35.36 21.98 0.50
C ASP A 146 34.28 22.18 1.58
N LYS A 147 33.13 21.52 1.40
CA LYS A 147 31.99 21.59 2.33
C LYS A 147 32.13 20.65 3.53
N ARG A 148 33.24 19.94 3.64
CA ARG A 148 33.48 18.96 4.70
C ARG A 148 34.18 19.63 5.90
N PHE A 149 33.89 19.11 7.09
CA PHE A 149 34.64 19.45 8.30
C PHE A 149 35.68 18.36 8.53
N VAL A 150 36.91 18.70 8.70
CA VAL A 150 37.98 17.74 8.97
C VAL A 150 38.65 18.09 10.29
N PHE A 151 38.75 17.10 11.16
CA PHE A 151 39.41 17.18 12.46
C PHE A 151 40.58 16.23 12.43
N PHE A 152 41.76 16.71 12.75
CA PHE A 152 42.87 15.80 12.88
C PHE A 152 43.81 16.15 14.03
N THR A 153 44.37 15.11 14.63
CA THR A 153 45.43 15.13 15.62
C THR A 153 46.57 14.26 15.09
N ASP A 154 47.66 14.19 15.80
CA ASP A 154 48.78 13.32 15.41
C ASP A 154 48.38 11.83 15.29
N GLN A 155 47.28 11.44 15.91
CA GLN A 155 46.85 10.02 15.99
C GLN A 155 45.54 9.73 15.27
N PHE A 156 44.70 10.73 15.01
CA PHE A 156 43.35 10.52 14.50
C PHE A 156 42.97 11.54 13.45
N ILE A 157 42.25 11.07 12.44
CA ILE A 157 41.60 11.93 11.45
C ILE A 157 40.09 11.54 11.48
N ALA A 158 39.26 12.55 11.58
CA ALA A 158 37.82 12.37 11.37
C ALA A 158 37.30 13.45 10.44
N GLU A 159 36.35 13.04 9.66
CA GLU A 159 35.71 13.84 8.63
C GLU A 159 34.20 13.79 8.81
N PHE A 160 33.58 14.94 8.66
CA PHE A 160 32.11 15.05 8.63
C PHE A 160 31.70 15.82 7.39
N SER A 161 30.95 15.13 6.55
CA SER A 161 30.29 15.70 5.37
C SER A 161 28.79 15.83 5.65
N PRO A 162 28.24 17.06 5.77
CA PRO A 162 26.81 17.26 5.92
C PRO A 162 25.99 16.59 4.81
N GLN A 163 26.49 16.67 3.58
CA GLN A 163 25.82 16.07 2.43
C GLN A 163 25.74 14.55 2.54
N GLU A 164 26.86 13.89 2.83
CA GLU A 164 26.87 12.43 3.00
C GLU A 164 26.01 11.97 4.18
N PHE A 165 25.99 12.73 5.26
CA PHE A 165 25.12 12.45 6.41
C PHE A 165 23.65 12.50 6.00
N VAL A 166 23.24 13.53 5.27
CA VAL A 166 21.87 13.68 4.80
C VAL A 166 21.50 12.60 3.80
N ASP A 167 22.38 12.25 2.87
CA ASP A 167 22.18 11.19 1.89
C ASP A 167 22.04 9.79 2.56
N ASN A 168 22.84 9.53 3.60
CA ASN A 168 22.71 8.31 4.40
C ASN A 168 21.39 8.26 5.18
N CYS A 169 20.94 9.39 5.74
CA CYS A 169 19.62 9.48 6.39
C CYS A 169 18.49 9.21 5.39
N GLU A 170 18.59 9.74 4.17
CA GLU A 170 17.63 9.47 3.12
C GLU A 170 17.54 7.98 2.78
N GLN A 171 18.69 7.33 2.54
CA GLN A 171 18.73 5.90 2.25
C GLN A 171 18.10 5.07 3.38
N TYR A 172 18.38 5.42 4.63
CA TYR A 172 17.77 4.77 5.79
C TYR A 172 16.25 4.96 5.83
N LEU A 173 15.76 6.17 5.56
CA LEU A 173 14.31 6.45 5.50
C LEU A 173 13.63 5.72 4.34
N ILE A 174 14.28 5.60 3.20
CA ILE A 174 13.74 4.87 2.04
C ILE A 174 13.68 3.36 2.31
N SER A 175 14.73 2.78 2.88
CA SER A 175 14.85 1.33 3.08
C SER A 175 13.90 0.78 4.14
N ASN A 176 13.50 1.57 5.13
CA ASN A 176 12.64 1.13 6.23
C ASN A 176 11.14 1.32 5.98
N HIS A 177 10.72 1.73 4.79
CA HIS A 177 9.30 1.94 4.51
C HIS A 177 8.60 0.69 3.93
N CYS A 178 7.54 0.26 4.65
CA CYS A 178 6.69 -0.88 4.29
C CYS A 178 5.72 -0.61 3.13
N PHE A 179 5.56 0.63 2.70
CA PHE A 179 4.59 1.03 1.67
C PHE A 179 5.29 1.50 0.40
N SER A 180 5.89 0.57 -0.34
CA SER A 180 6.26 0.88 -1.72
C SER A 180 5.04 0.73 -2.64
N PRO A 181 4.93 1.51 -3.74
CA PRO A 181 3.87 1.33 -4.74
C PRO A 181 3.76 -0.11 -5.24
N ASP A 182 4.89 -0.80 -5.36
CA ASP A 182 4.95 -2.20 -5.80
C ASP A 182 4.25 -3.13 -4.80
N LYS A 183 4.45 -2.94 -3.50
CA LYS A 183 3.76 -3.74 -2.46
C LYS A 183 2.26 -3.47 -2.43
N VAL A 184 1.83 -2.24 -2.67
CA VAL A 184 0.40 -1.93 -2.76
C VAL A 184 -0.23 -2.59 -3.97
N ASN A 185 0.44 -2.55 -5.13
CA ASN A 185 -0.01 -3.26 -6.33
C ASN A 185 -0.06 -4.78 -6.11
N GLU A 186 0.93 -5.36 -5.45
CA GLU A 186 0.95 -6.78 -5.08
C GLU A 186 -0.24 -7.15 -4.17
N ILE A 187 -0.55 -6.33 -3.17
CA ILE A 187 -1.73 -6.52 -2.30
C ILE A 187 -3.03 -6.44 -3.10
N CYS A 188 -3.13 -5.47 -4.01
CA CYS A 188 -4.31 -5.31 -4.87
C CYS A 188 -4.51 -6.51 -5.81
N GLU A 189 -3.44 -7.02 -6.41
CA GLU A 189 -3.50 -8.22 -7.27
C GLU A 189 -3.87 -9.47 -6.48
N HIS A 190 -3.32 -9.66 -5.28
CA HIS A 190 -3.71 -10.75 -4.39
C HIS A 190 -5.19 -10.67 -3.98
N ALA A 191 -5.67 -9.49 -3.62
CA ALA A 191 -7.07 -9.28 -3.27
C ALA A 191 -8.01 -9.59 -4.45
N ARG A 192 -7.63 -9.17 -5.66
CA ARG A 192 -8.37 -9.47 -6.90
C ARG A 192 -8.42 -10.97 -7.16
N HIS A 193 -7.30 -11.66 -7.07
CA HIS A 193 -7.21 -13.11 -7.30
C HIS A 193 -8.07 -13.87 -6.29
N TYR A 194 -7.97 -13.55 -5.02
CA TYR A 194 -8.78 -14.15 -3.96
C TYR A 194 -10.28 -13.98 -4.18
N LEU A 195 -10.73 -12.81 -4.64
CA LEU A 195 -12.14 -12.56 -4.92
C LEU A 195 -12.62 -13.35 -6.13
N VAL A 196 -11.82 -13.46 -7.19
CA VAL A 196 -12.14 -14.28 -8.37
C VAL A 196 -12.26 -15.76 -7.99
N GLU A 197 -11.34 -16.30 -7.19
CA GLU A 197 -11.40 -17.67 -6.68
C GLU A 197 -12.70 -17.93 -5.88
N ARG A 198 -13.04 -17.00 -4.98
CA ARG A 198 -14.26 -17.09 -4.18
C ARG A 198 -15.54 -17.04 -5.03
N MET A 199 -15.54 -16.25 -6.09
CA MET A 199 -16.67 -16.23 -7.03
C MET A 199 -16.82 -17.58 -7.75
N CYS A 200 -15.71 -18.17 -8.23
CA CYS A 200 -15.75 -19.50 -8.85
C CYS A 200 -16.23 -20.60 -7.88
N GLU A 201 -15.88 -20.53 -6.61
CA GLU A 201 -16.39 -21.45 -5.57
C GLU A 201 -17.90 -21.31 -5.39
N ILE A 202 -18.42 -20.09 -5.35
CA ILE A 202 -19.87 -19.82 -5.21
C ILE A 202 -20.62 -20.37 -6.43
N ASP A 203 -20.11 -20.13 -7.64
CA ASP A 203 -20.70 -20.65 -8.88
C ASP A 203 -20.74 -22.18 -8.90
N SER A 204 -19.66 -22.84 -8.44
CA SER A 204 -19.60 -24.31 -8.35
C SER A 204 -20.57 -24.90 -7.33
N LEU A 205 -20.79 -24.21 -6.22
CA LEU A 205 -21.76 -24.60 -5.18
C LEU A 205 -23.22 -24.40 -5.67
N ALA A 206 -23.47 -23.36 -6.47
CA ALA A 206 -24.77 -23.13 -7.07
C ALA A 206 -25.11 -24.19 -8.11
N MET A 207 -24.18 -24.65 -8.94
CA MET A 207 -24.37 -25.72 -9.90
C MET A 207 -24.60 -27.08 -9.23
N ASN A 208 -23.85 -27.40 -8.15
CA ASN A 208 -24.03 -28.66 -7.43
C ASN A 208 -25.36 -28.76 -6.68
N ASN A 209 -25.97 -27.65 -6.29
CA ASN A 209 -27.30 -27.66 -5.68
C ASN A 209 -28.44 -27.80 -6.69
N SER A 210 -28.22 -27.50 -7.97
CA SER A 210 -29.24 -27.72 -9.02
C SER A 210 -29.39 -29.19 -9.42
N ASP A 211 -28.37 -30.03 -9.19
CA ASP A 211 -28.40 -31.47 -9.47
C ASP A 211 -29.05 -32.31 -8.35
N LEU A 212 -29.39 -31.71 -7.21
CA LEU A 212 -29.98 -32.41 -6.05
C LEU A 212 -31.55 -32.40 -6.03
N THR A 213 -32.18 -31.79 -7.01
CA THR A 213 -33.63 -31.80 -7.13
C THR A 213 -34.11 -32.61 -8.35
N THR A 214 -33.71 -33.86 -8.44
CA THR A 214 -34.54 -34.84 -9.19
C THR A 214 -35.59 -35.41 -8.23
N PRO A 215 -36.86 -35.20 -8.44
CA PRO A 215 -37.91 -35.88 -7.69
C PRO A 215 -38.11 -37.26 -8.29
N GLU A 216 -37.24 -38.22 -7.96
CA GLU A 216 -37.60 -39.63 -7.99
C GLU A 216 -37.75 -40.03 -6.54
N ASP A 217 -38.99 -39.97 -6.05
CA ASP A 217 -39.59 -40.80 -5.00
C ASP A 217 -40.80 -40.07 -4.36
N LEU A 218 -41.95 -40.10 -5.09
CA LEU A 218 -43.29 -40.04 -4.50
C LEU A 218 -44.32 -40.69 -5.42
#